data_6e551dc1f792ec411dab17cdbf081536
#
_entry.id   6e551dc1f792ec411dab17cdbf081536
#
_cell.length_a   1.000
_cell.length_b   1.000
_cell.length_c   1.000
_cell.angle_alpha   90.00
_cell.angle_beta   90.00
_cell.angle_gamma   90.00
#
_symmetry.space_group_name_H-M   'P 1'
#
loop_
_entity.id
_entity.type
_entity.pdbx_description
1 polymer ?
#
loop_
_entity_poly.entity_id
_entity_poly.type
_entity_poly.pdbx_seq_one_letter_code
_entity_poly.pdbx_strand_id
1 'polypeptide(L)'
;MFKKLVIVAAAFFAFAVPVQAKTYVIGDSIAVGIAKANGIDQAGHHVWRKGGVDTGVVLRYINYFISTGKAKGSTVILSSGASNSTYERQNGSGRDLNIGPIRKQIALLKAAGASVYLVGTGSQKSPWLTNRYGTYRVNFNAQNVNERLAVVAREEGAIFLGPLEKYSPELNRGDGIHPGPQGARAIYQAVKK
;
A
#
# COMPACT_ATOMS: atom_id res chain seq x y z
N MET A 1 43.74 40.97 -42.27
CA MET A 1 44.15 40.13 -41.14
C MET A 1 42.91 39.89 -40.26
N PHE A 2 42.14 38.80 -40.49
CA PHE A 2 40.93 38.48 -39.73
C PHE A 2 41.26 37.55 -38.59
N LYS A 3 41.12 38.00 -37.34
CA LYS A 3 41.25 37.13 -36.13
C LYS A 3 39.96 36.30 -35.99
N LYS A 4 40.07 34.99 -36.15
CA LYS A 4 38.99 34.03 -35.88
C LYS A 4 38.81 33.92 -34.36
N LEU A 5 37.65 34.36 -33.87
CA LEU A 5 37.20 34.17 -32.50
C LEU A 5 36.65 32.74 -32.36
N VAL A 6 37.32 31.85 -31.64
CA VAL A 6 36.84 30.53 -31.33
C VAL A 6 36.07 30.61 -30.03
N ILE A 7 34.76 30.49 -30.08
CA ILE A 7 33.89 30.38 -28.90
C ILE A 7 33.82 28.92 -28.49
N VAL A 8 34.50 28.57 -27.40
CA VAL A 8 34.41 27.27 -26.77
C VAL A 8 33.13 27.28 -25.88
N ALA A 9 32.08 26.66 -26.36
CA ALA A 9 30.85 26.44 -25.57
C ALA A 9 31.16 25.26 -24.60
N ALA A 10 31.39 25.59 -23.33
CA ALA A 10 31.44 24.58 -22.27
C ALA A 10 30.02 24.10 -21.95
N ALA A 11 29.68 22.92 -22.41
CA ALA A 11 28.43 22.27 -22.04
C ALA A 11 28.53 21.76 -20.57
N PHE A 12 27.91 22.49 -19.65
CA PHE A 12 27.71 22.01 -18.28
C PHE A 12 26.69 20.86 -18.30
N PHE A 13 27.15 19.63 -18.33
CA PHE A 13 26.31 18.49 -17.97
C PHE A 13 26.06 18.55 -16.46
N ALA A 14 24.94 19.17 -16.06
CA ALA A 14 24.44 19.02 -14.71
C ALA A 14 24.02 17.54 -14.53
N PHE A 15 24.85 16.74 -13.89
CA PHE A 15 24.48 15.43 -13.40
C PHE A 15 23.38 15.65 -12.37
N ALA A 16 22.14 15.48 -12.77
CA ALA A 16 21.03 15.40 -11.85
C ALA A 16 21.23 14.15 -10.99
N VAL A 17 21.72 14.33 -9.77
CA VAL A 17 21.76 13.25 -8.79
C VAL A 17 20.31 12.78 -8.64
N PRO A 18 20.00 11.49 -8.90
CA PRO A 18 18.65 11.01 -8.77
C PRO A 18 18.21 11.20 -7.31
N VAL A 19 17.31 12.14 -7.08
CA VAL A 19 16.68 12.31 -5.77
C VAL A 19 15.90 11.04 -5.51
N GLN A 20 16.37 10.24 -4.56
CA GLN A 20 15.70 9.00 -4.21
C GLN A 20 14.26 9.31 -3.79
N ALA A 21 13.30 8.74 -4.53
CA ALA A 21 11.89 8.96 -4.29
C ALA A 21 11.53 8.59 -2.84
N LYS A 22 10.93 9.51 -2.11
CA LYS A 22 10.53 9.27 -0.72
C LYS A 22 9.39 8.25 -0.67
N THR A 23 9.55 7.21 0.14
CA THR A 23 8.54 6.15 0.28
C THR A 23 7.61 6.44 1.45
N TYR A 24 6.31 6.38 1.21
CA TYR A 24 5.25 6.52 2.19
C TYR A 24 4.43 5.25 2.28
N VAL A 25 3.85 4.98 3.44
CA VAL A 25 2.95 3.85 3.66
C VAL A 25 1.60 4.40 4.11
N ILE A 26 0.55 4.10 3.36
CA ILE A 26 -0.80 4.60 3.62
C ILE A 26 -1.77 3.42 3.63
N GLY A 27 -2.69 3.39 4.59
CA GLY A 27 -3.73 2.38 4.56
C GLY A 27 -4.26 1.94 5.93
N ASP A 28 -4.64 0.67 5.99
CA ASP A 28 -5.24 -0.01 7.13
C ASP A 28 -4.18 -0.55 8.13
N SER A 29 -4.57 -1.50 8.98
CA SER A 29 -3.69 -2.07 10.00
C SER A 29 -2.44 -2.77 9.42
N ILE A 30 -2.51 -3.29 8.20
CA ILE A 30 -1.35 -3.86 7.50
C ILE A 30 -0.32 -2.77 7.19
N ALA A 31 -0.78 -1.62 6.68
CA ALA A 31 0.08 -0.46 6.45
C ALA A 31 0.76 0.01 7.75
N VAL A 32 0.03 0.01 8.87
CA VAL A 32 0.59 0.32 10.20
C VAL A 32 1.74 -0.64 10.55
N GLY A 33 1.55 -1.94 10.33
CA GLY A 33 2.58 -2.96 10.55
C GLY A 33 3.84 -2.72 9.71
N ILE A 34 3.66 -2.43 8.41
CA ILE A 34 4.75 -2.14 7.48
C ILE A 34 5.53 -0.90 7.93
N ALA A 35 4.84 0.19 8.25
CA ALA A 35 5.47 1.43 8.67
C ALA A 35 6.26 1.26 9.97
N LYS A 36 5.67 0.61 10.98
CA LYS A 36 6.31 0.34 12.26
C LYS A 36 7.57 -0.51 12.12
N ALA A 37 7.51 -1.59 11.34
CA ALA A 37 8.64 -2.51 11.15
C ALA A 37 9.84 -1.85 10.44
N ASN A 38 9.62 -0.74 9.73
CA ASN A 38 10.63 -0.01 8.97
C ASN A 38 10.96 1.37 9.56
N GLY A 39 10.49 1.68 10.76
CA GLY A 39 10.78 2.95 11.44
C GLY A 39 10.19 4.19 10.76
N ILE A 40 9.25 4.02 9.82
CA ILE A 40 8.68 5.13 9.02
C ILE A 40 7.84 6.05 9.91
N ASP A 41 7.22 5.52 10.95
CA ASP A 41 6.45 6.27 11.96
C ASP A 41 7.28 7.35 12.67
N GLN A 42 8.57 7.08 12.86
CA GLN A 42 9.47 7.99 13.59
C GLN A 42 9.91 9.19 12.73
N ALA A 43 9.78 9.07 11.41
CA ALA A 43 10.16 10.12 10.46
C ALA A 43 9.04 11.14 10.18
N GLY A 44 8.00 11.20 11.01
CA GLY A 44 6.87 12.12 10.84
C GLY A 44 6.00 11.79 9.63
N HIS A 45 6.07 10.56 9.13
CA HIS A 45 5.20 10.06 8.09
C HIS A 45 3.91 9.59 8.73
N HIS A 46 2.80 10.23 8.37
CA HIS A 46 1.49 9.94 8.95
C HIS A 46 1.02 8.54 8.55
N VAL A 47 1.25 7.61 9.45
CA VAL A 47 0.55 6.33 9.48
C VAL A 47 -0.58 6.50 10.48
N TRP A 48 -1.81 6.64 9.99
CA TRP A 48 -2.96 6.79 10.87
C TRP A 48 -3.30 5.44 11.48
N ARG A 49 -3.19 5.37 12.79
CA ARG A 49 -3.34 4.15 13.57
C ARG A 49 -4.78 3.98 14.01
N LYS A 50 -5.56 3.17 13.31
CA LYS A 50 -6.74 2.56 13.94
C LYS A 50 -6.97 1.20 13.29
N GLY A 51 -6.92 0.13 14.08
CA GLY A 51 -7.32 -1.19 13.60
C GLY A 51 -8.78 -1.16 13.10
N GLY A 52 -9.07 -1.91 12.04
CA GLY A 52 -10.41 -1.97 11.48
C GLY A 52 -10.80 -0.77 10.61
N VAL A 53 -9.83 -0.06 10.05
CA VAL A 53 -10.08 1.09 9.15
C VAL A 53 -10.61 0.60 7.81
N ASP A 54 -11.76 1.10 7.41
CA ASP A 54 -12.37 0.81 6.12
C ASP A 54 -11.76 1.64 4.97
N THR A 55 -12.12 1.28 3.74
CA THR A 55 -11.62 1.95 2.53
C THR A 55 -11.99 3.43 2.46
N GLY A 56 -13.10 3.84 3.08
CA GLY A 56 -13.50 5.25 3.14
C GLY A 56 -12.59 6.08 4.03
N VAL A 57 -12.11 5.49 5.13
CA VAL A 57 -11.12 6.14 6.01
C VAL A 57 -9.78 6.27 5.29
N VAL A 58 -9.33 5.21 4.61
CA VAL A 58 -8.09 5.26 3.82
C VAL A 58 -8.16 6.35 2.75
N LEU A 59 -9.31 6.53 2.10
CA LEU A 59 -9.51 7.61 1.14
C LEU A 59 -9.32 9.00 1.76
N ARG A 60 -9.79 9.21 3.00
CA ARG A 60 -9.53 10.49 3.72
C ARG A 60 -8.05 10.71 3.99
N TYR A 61 -7.30 9.67 4.33
CA TYR A 61 -5.86 9.77 4.53
C TYR A 61 -5.13 10.15 3.24
N ILE A 62 -5.54 9.57 2.12
CA ILE A 62 -4.96 9.88 0.81
C ILE A 62 -5.22 11.34 0.44
N ASN A 63 -6.46 11.83 0.61
CA ASN A 63 -6.78 13.23 0.34
C ASN A 63 -5.92 14.18 1.19
N TYR A 64 -5.75 13.87 2.48
CA TYR A 64 -4.85 14.64 3.34
C TYR A 64 -3.40 14.56 2.87
N PHE A 65 -2.89 13.38 2.54
CA PHE A 65 -1.53 13.22 2.03
C PHE A 65 -1.28 14.04 0.77
N ILE A 66 -2.23 14.03 -0.16
CA ILE A 66 -2.16 14.84 -1.40
C ILE A 66 -2.15 16.33 -1.08
N SER A 67 -3.00 16.78 -0.14
CA SER A 67 -3.05 18.19 0.26
C SER A 67 -1.75 18.72 0.88
N THR A 68 -0.90 17.83 1.41
CA THR A 68 0.43 18.21 1.91
C THR A 68 1.47 18.45 0.81
N GLY A 69 1.13 18.22 -0.46
CA GLY A 69 2.06 18.33 -1.60
C GLY A 69 3.13 17.24 -1.69
N LYS A 70 3.09 16.23 -0.80
CA LYS A 70 4.12 15.18 -0.70
C LYS A 70 3.96 14.05 -1.73
N ALA A 71 2.85 14.00 -2.46
CA ALA A 71 2.56 12.92 -3.38
C ALA A 71 3.43 12.95 -4.64
N LYS A 72 3.72 14.14 -5.17
CA LYS A 72 4.49 14.30 -6.42
C LYS A 72 5.88 13.69 -6.30
N GLY A 73 6.20 12.76 -7.20
CA GLY A 73 7.50 12.08 -7.24
C GLY A 73 7.74 11.10 -6.09
N SER A 74 6.73 10.82 -5.26
CA SER A 74 6.84 9.87 -4.16
C SER A 74 6.52 8.44 -4.61
N THR A 75 6.95 7.48 -3.79
CA THR A 75 6.52 6.09 -3.84
C THR A 75 5.53 5.84 -2.69
N VAL A 76 4.36 5.29 -2.98
CA VAL A 76 3.33 4.98 -1.99
C VAL A 76 3.08 3.49 -1.94
N ILE A 77 3.28 2.89 -0.76
CA ILE A 77 2.81 1.53 -0.44
C ILE A 77 1.39 1.69 0.13
N LEU A 78 0.40 1.22 -0.63
CA LEU A 78 -1.01 1.29 -0.28
C LEU A 78 -1.51 -0.06 0.20
N SER A 79 -2.10 -0.12 1.39
CA SER A 79 -2.87 -1.26 1.88
C SER A 79 -4.29 -0.81 2.17
N SER A 80 -5.27 -1.39 1.48
CA SER A 80 -6.66 -0.98 1.62
C SER A 80 -7.61 -2.13 1.29
N GLY A 81 -8.61 -2.32 2.13
CA GLY A 81 -9.66 -3.29 1.91
C GLY A 81 -9.56 -4.59 2.71
N ALA A 82 -8.46 -4.85 3.42
CA ALA A 82 -8.36 -6.04 4.27
C ALA A 82 -9.47 -6.09 5.32
N SER A 83 -9.76 -4.96 5.98
CA SER A 83 -10.85 -4.89 6.98
C SER A 83 -12.24 -5.05 6.37
N ASN A 84 -12.46 -4.56 5.15
CA ASN A 84 -13.75 -4.67 4.47
C ASN A 84 -14.04 -6.09 3.98
N SER A 85 -12.99 -6.85 3.67
CA SER A 85 -13.10 -8.23 3.18
C SER A 85 -13.19 -9.26 4.30
N THR A 86 -12.92 -8.88 5.56
CA THR A 86 -12.80 -9.78 6.70
C THR A 86 -14.15 -10.16 7.30
N TYR A 87 -15.21 -9.39 7.07
CA TYR A 87 -16.50 -9.55 7.76
C TYR A 87 -17.59 -10.01 6.79
N GLU A 88 -17.88 -11.30 6.78
CA GLU A 88 -19.18 -11.81 6.34
C GLU A 88 -20.18 -11.70 7.47
N ARG A 89 -21.30 -11.04 7.23
CA ARG A 89 -22.42 -11.06 8.19
C ARG A 89 -23.07 -12.44 8.17
N GLN A 90 -23.56 -12.90 9.32
CA GLN A 90 -24.21 -14.20 9.55
C GLN A 90 -25.36 -14.55 8.58
N ASN A 91 -25.87 -13.61 7.83
CA ASN A 91 -27.00 -13.78 6.91
C ASN A 91 -26.59 -13.98 5.44
N GLY A 92 -25.35 -14.38 5.18
CA GLY A 92 -24.89 -14.69 3.81
C GLY A 92 -24.78 -13.48 2.88
N SER A 93 -25.10 -12.28 3.35
CA SER A 93 -24.85 -11.04 2.62
C SER A 93 -23.40 -10.61 2.81
N GLY A 94 -22.46 -11.47 2.39
CA GLY A 94 -21.05 -11.07 2.27
C GLY A 94 -21.01 -9.75 1.51
N ARG A 95 -20.51 -8.69 2.14
CA ARG A 95 -20.23 -7.50 1.35
C ARG A 95 -19.04 -7.85 0.50
N ASP A 96 -19.30 -8.15 -0.75
CA ASP A 96 -18.26 -8.19 -1.77
C ASP A 96 -17.33 -7.00 -1.54
N LEU A 97 -16.03 -7.26 -1.55
CA LEU A 97 -15.06 -6.18 -1.48
C LEU A 97 -15.43 -5.13 -2.51
N ASN A 98 -15.92 -3.99 -2.03
CA ASN A 98 -16.18 -2.88 -2.93
C ASN A 98 -14.84 -2.29 -3.39
N ILE A 99 -14.41 -2.68 -4.58
CA ILE A 99 -13.16 -2.22 -5.19
C ILE A 99 -13.21 -0.78 -5.68
N GLY A 100 -14.40 -0.20 -5.82
CA GLY A 100 -14.56 1.19 -6.29
C GLY A 100 -13.77 2.21 -5.48
N PRO A 101 -13.84 2.21 -4.14
CA PRO A 101 -13.00 3.08 -3.31
C PRO A 101 -11.50 2.85 -3.51
N ILE A 102 -11.06 1.61 -3.69
CA ILE A 102 -9.63 1.30 -3.89
C ILE A 102 -9.16 1.82 -5.24
N ARG A 103 -9.96 1.63 -6.29
CA ARG A 103 -9.74 2.22 -7.61
C ARG A 103 -9.56 3.74 -7.51
N LYS A 104 -10.48 4.42 -6.83
CA LYS A 104 -10.42 5.87 -6.61
C LYS A 104 -9.16 6.29 -5.84
N GLN A 105 -8.75 5.52 -4.83
CA GLN A 105 -7.53 5.77 -4.07
C GLN A 105 -6.28 5.75 -4.96
N ILE A 106 -6.15 4.73 -5.81
CA ILE A 106 -5.02 4.58 -6.72
C ILE A 106 -5.04 5.72 -7.75
N ALA A 107 -6.19 5.97 -8.38
CA ALA A 107 -6.33 7.03 -9.37
C ALA A 107 -5.93 8.41 -8.82
N LEU A 108 -6.36 8.76 -7.60
CA LEU A 108 -6.00 10.02 -6.95
C LEU A 108 -4.50 10.14 -6.67
N LEU A 109 -3.87 9.08 -6.15
CA LEU A 109 -2.43 9.07 -5.91
C LEU A 109 -1.63 9.21 -7.20
N LYS A 110 -2.03 8.49 -8.25
CA LYS A 110 -1.40 8.57 -9.58
C LYS A 110 -1.56 9.96 -10.19
N ALA A 111 -2.76 10.55 -10.13
CA ALA A 111 -3.01 11.91 -10.61
C ALA A 111 -2.18 12.96 -9.86
N ALA A 112 -1.88 12.71 -8.57
CA ALA A 112 -1.00 13.55 -7.77
C ALA A 112 0.51 13.31 -8.02
N GLY A 113 0.87 12.41 -8.95
CA GLY A 113 2.24 12.13 -9.36
C GLY A 113 2.99 11.12 -8.50
N ALA A 114 2.29 10.27 -7.75
CA ALA A 114 2.89 9.19 -6.97
C ALA A 114 3.01 7.90 -7.80
N SER A 115 4.07 7.12 -7.53
CA SER A 115 4.15 5.71 -7.92
C SER A 115 3.46 4.87 -6.85
N VAL A 116 2.47 4.04 -7.23
CA VAL A 116 1.64 3.29 -6.28
C VAL A 116 1.93 1.81 -6.34
N TYR A 117 2.18 1.23 -5.17
CA TYR A 117 2.36 -0.21 -4.95
C TYR A 117 1.23 -0.69 -4.03
N LEU A 118 0.34 -1.53 -4.56
CA LEU A 118 -0.80 -2.07 -3.82
C LEU A 118 -0.41 -3.38 -3.15
N VAL A 119 -0.58 -3.44 -1.84
CA VAL A 119 -0.37 -4.66 -1.05
C VAL A 119 -1.65 -5.49 -1.07
N GLY A 120 -1.51 -6.79 -1.29
CA GLY A 120 -2.60 -7.74 -1.16
C GLY A 120 -2.96 -8.03 0.29
N THR A 121 -3.91 -8.92 0.47
CA THR A 121 -4.34 -9.40 1.78
C THR A 121 -3.83 -10.83 2.03
N GLY A 122 -3.77 -11.23 3.29
CA GLY A 122 -3.37 -12.56 3.68
C GLY A 122 -4.53 -13.55 3.75
N SER A 123 -4.20 -14.85 3.75
CA SER A 123 -5.15 -15.92 3.95
C SER A 123 -5.53 -16.03 5.43
N GLN A 124 -6.79 -15.82 5.73
CA GLN A 124 -7.27 -15.70 7.11
C GLN A 124 -7.76 -17.02 7.69
N LYS A 125 -6.92 -18.00 7.73
CA LYS A 125 -7.18 -19.22 8.51
C LYS A 125 -6.61 -19.04 9.91
N SER A 126 -7.26 -18.25 10.77
CA SER A 126 -6.83 -18.09 12.14
C SER A 126 -7.86 -18.59 13.12
N PRO A 127 -7.49 -19.55 14.01
CA PRO A 127 -8.32 -19.96 15.12
C PRO A 127 -8.71 -18.78 16.03
N TRP A 128 -7.89 -17.74 16.09
CA TRP A 128 -8.12 -16.55 16.88
C TRP A 128 -9.32 -15.74 16.38
N LEU A 129 -9.49 -15.60 15.05
CA LEU A 129 -10.67 -14.95 14.48
C LEU A 129 -11.94 -15.72 14.78
N THR A 130 -11.89 -17.06 14.67
CA THR A 130 -13.00 -17.93 15.01
C THR A 130 -13.38 -17.82 16.47
N ASN A 131 -12.41 -17.81 17.39
CA ASN A 131 -12.67 -17.73 18.83
C ASN A 131 -13.13 -16.36 19.29
N ARG A 132 -12.64 -15.26 18.69
CA ARG A 132 -12.96 -13.89 19.10
C ARG A 132 -14.33 -13.42 18.61
N TYR A 133 -14.75 -13.87 17.44
CA TYR A 133 -15.98 -13.40 16.78
C TYR A 133 -17.09 -14.45 16.79
N GLY A 134 -16.89 -15.57 17.50
CA GLY A 134 -17.89 -16.61 17.70
C GLY A 134 -18.31 -17.29 16.42
N THR A 135 -19.61 -17.33 16.17
CA THR A 135 -20.21 -17.96 14.98
C THR A 135 -20.03 -17.17 13.67
N TYR A 136 -19.26 -16.08 13.67
CA TYR A 136 -18.92 -15.40 12.43
C TYR A 136 -18.01 -16.32 11.59
N ARG A 137 -18.61 -16.93 10.58
CA ARG A 137 -17.82 -17.56 9.53
C ARG A 137 -17.09 -16.45 8.78
N VAL A 138 -15.80 -16.37 9.01
CA VAL A 138 -14.94 -15.57 8.17
C VAL A 138 -14.72 -16.37 6.89
N ASN A 139 -15.70 -16.34 5.96
CA ASN A 139 -15.54 -16.85 4.61
C ASN A 139 -14.68 -15.85 3.84
N PHE A 140 -13.42 -15.85 4.16
CA PHE A 140 -12.48 -15.01 3.49
C PHE A 140 -11.92 -15.74 2.28
N ASN A 141 -12.33 -15.32 1.11
CA ASN A 141 -11.70 -15.75 -0.13
C ASN A 141 -10.54 -14.81 -0.47
N ALA A 142 -9.43 -14.95 0.26
CA ALA A 142 -8.23 -14.14 0.05
C ALA A 142 -7.74 -14.20 -1.39
N GLN A 143 -7.86 -15.36 -2.03
CA GLN A 143 -7.49 -15.52 -3.42
C GLN A 143 -8.33 -14.62 -4.33
N ASN A 144 -9.66 -14.68 -4.23
CA ASN A 144 -10.56 -13.84 -5.02
C ASN A 144 -10.29 -12.34 -4.78
N VAL A 145 -10.11 -11.95 -3.53
CA VAL A 145 -9.79 -10.56 -3.18
C VAL A 145 -8.47 -10.13 -3.83
N ASN A 146 -7.43 -10.94 -3.74
CA ASN A 146 -6.13 -10.63 -4.33
C ASN A 146 -6.18 -10.59 -5.86
N GLU A 147 -6.94 -11.45 -6.51
CA GLU A 147 -7.17 -11.41 -7.95
C GLU A 147 -7.85 -10.10 -8.37
N ARG A 148 -8.88 -9.67 -7.64
CA ARG A 148 -9.57 -8.38 -7.89
C ARG A 148 -8.66 -7.19 -7.65
N LEU A 149 -7.83 -7.21 -6.59
CA LEU A 149 -6.84 -6.17 -6.32
C LEU A 149 -5.78 -6.09 -7.43
N ALA A 150 -5.32 -7.23 -7.94
CA ALA A 150 -4.37 -7.29 -9.05
C ALA A 150 -4.95 -6.69 -10.33
N VAL A 151 -6.23 -6.97 -10.63
CA VAL A 151 -6.94 -6.38 -11.79
C VAL A 151 -7.02 -4.87 -11.64
N VAL A 152 -7.49 -4.36 -10.49
CA VAL A 152 -7.61 -2.92 -10.23
C VAL A 152 -6.25 -2.22 -10.29
N ALA A 153 -5.21 -2.81 -9.70
CA ALA A 153 -3.87 -2.24 -9.76
C ALA A 153 -3.39 -2.08 -11.21
N ARG A 154 -3.56 -3.13 -12.04
CA ARG A 154 -3.20 -3.09 -13.45
C ARG A 154 -3.98 -2.03 -14.23
N GLU A 155 -5.29 -1.95 -14.04
CA GLU A 155 -6.16 -1.00 -14.75
C GLU A 155 -5.84 0.45 -14.39
N GLU A 156 -5.48 0.71 -13.14
CA GLU A 156 -5.11 2.05 -12.66
C GLU A 156 -3.61 2.36 -12.78
N GLY A 157 -2.81 1.46 -13.36
CA GLY A 157 -1.37 1.65 -13.53
C GLY A 157 -0.58 1.65 -12.23
N ALA A 158 -1.03 0.91 -11.22
CA ALA A 158 -0.30 0.60 -10.00
C ALA A 158 0.40 -0.77 -10.11
N ILE A 159 1.36 -1.01 -9.23
CA ILE A 159 2.05 -2.30 -9.14
C ILE A 159 1.42 -3.11 -8.01
N PHE A 160 0.87 -4.29 -8.33
CA PHE A 160 0.39 -5.22 -7.32
C PHE A 160 1.54 -6.04 -6.75
N LEU A 161 1.79 -5.92 -5.45
CA LEU A 161 2.87 -6.63 -4.78
C LEU A 161 2.58 -8.13 -4.56
N GLY A 162 1.31 -8.50 -4.66
CA GLY A 162 0.86 -9.86 -4.41
C GLY A 162 0.28 -10.05 -3.00
N PRO A 163 -0.16 -11.29 -2.69
CA PRO A 163 -0.68 -11.63 -1.37
C PRO A 163 0.41 -11.53 -0.30
N LEU A 164 -0.01 -11.34 0.97
CA LEU A 164 0.92 -11.19 2.10
C LEU A 164 1.79 -12.44 2.32
N GLU A 165 1.28 -13.62 2.03
CA GLU A 165 2.00 -14.89 2.16
C GLU A 165 3.28 -14.94 1.33
N LYS A 166 3.35 -14.19 0.25
CA LYS A 166 4.57 -14.05 -0.56
C LYS A 166 5.74 -13.50 0.25
N TYR A 167 5.46 -12.67 1.25
CA TYR A 167 6.46 -11.97 2.06
C TYR A 167 6.54 -12.49 3.49
N SER A 168 5.47 -13.07 3.97
CA SER A 168 5.33 -13.58 5.34
C SER A 168 4.53 -14.88 5.30
N PRO A 169 5.16 -16.02 4.97
CA PRO A 169 4.51 -17.33 4.93
C PRO A 169 3.82 -17.66 6.26
N GLU A 170 4.41 -17.23 7.36
CA GLU A 170 3.83 -17.31 8.70
C GLU A 170 3.20 -15.97 9.07
N LEU A 171 2.06 -15.66 8.48
CA LEU A 171 1.31 -14.46 8.84
C LEU A 171 1.16 -14.37 10.35
N ASN A 172 1.51 -13.26 10.90
CA ASN A 172 1.75 -12.95 12.31
C ASN A 172 1.14 -13.95 13.30
N ARG A 173 1.98 -14.66 14.02
CA ARG A 173 1.66 -15.83 14.87
C ARG A 173 0.37 -15.62 15.67
N GLY A 174 -0.75 -16.07 15.14
CA GLY A 174 -2.03 -16.12 15.82
C GLY A 174 -3.18 -15.33 15.19
N ASP A 175 -2.99 -14.30 14.35
CA ASP A 175 -4.13 -13.60 13.76
C ASP A 175 -4.39 -13.90 12.27
N GLY A 176 -3.41 -14.44 11.54
CA GLY A 176 -3.56 -14.82 10.14
C GLY A 176 -3.83 -13.65 9.16
N ILE A 177 -3.72 -12.40 9.63
CA ILE A 177 -4.05 -11.21 8.87
C ILE A 177 -2.81 -10.33 8.65
N HIS A 178 -2.05 -10.10 9.72
CA HIS A 178 -0.96 -9.15 9.71
C HIS A 178 0.36 -9.80 9.38
N PRO A 179 1.20 -9.19 8.52
CA PRO A 179 2.55 -9.68 8.30
C PRO A 179 3.37 -9.52 9.58
N GLY A 180 4.17 -10.54 9.91
CA GLY A 180 5.16 -10.39 10.97
C GLY A 180 6.21 -9.32 10.62
N PRO A 181 7.05 -8.90 11.57
CA PRO A 181 8.04 -7.84 11.35
C PRO A 181 8.98 -8.11 10.17
N GLN A 182 9.36 -9.36 9.92
CA GLN A 182 10.21 -9.73 8.78
C GLN A 182 9.47 -9.57 7.45
N GLY A 183 8.22 -10.06 7.36
CA GLY A 183 7.38 -9.90 6.17
C GLY A 183 7.09 -8.42 5.87
N ALA A 184 6.80 -7.64 6.90
CA ALA A 184 6.59 -6.20 6.78
C ALA A 184 7.83 -5.48 6.22
N ARG A 185 9.04 -5.86 6.67
CA ARG A 185 10.29 -5.35 6.09
C ARG A 185 10.50 -5.81 4.66
N ALA A 186 10.20 -7.07 4.34
CA ALA A 186 10.33 -7.62 2.99
C ALA A 186 9.42 -6.89 1.98
N ILE A 187 8.18 -6.56 2.37
CA ILE A 187 7.26 -5.75 1.55
C ILE A 187 7.89 -4.38 1.24
N TYR A 188 8.42 -3.71 2.25
CA TYR A 188 9.04 -2.40 2.09
C TYR A 188 10.28 -2.44 1.19
N GLN A 189 11.11 -3.46 1.33
CA GLN A 189 12.31 -3.64 0.50
C GLN A 189 11.97 -3.97 -0.96
N ALA A 190 10.85 -4.67 -1.22
CA ALA A 190 10.40 -4.98 -2.56
C ALA A 190 10.07 -3.73 -3.41
N VAL A 191 9.82 -2.60 -2.76
CA VAL A 191 9.46 -1.32 -3.39
C VAL A 191 10.68 -0.42 -3.62
N LYS A 192 11.81 -0.70 -2.95
CA LYS A 192 13.05 0.09 -3.06
C LYS A 192 13.99 -0.35 -4.17
N LYS A 193 13.65 -1.46 -4.83
CA LYS A 193 14.41 -1.98 -5.97
C LYS A 193 14.02 -1.26 -7.25
#